data_23cd05b80644102eecfb9a528e76f7e9
#
_entry.id   23cd05b80644102eecfb9a528e76f7e9
#
_cell.length_a   1.000
_cell.length_b   1.000
_cell.length_c   1.000
_cell.angle_alpha   90.00
_cell.angle_beta   90.00
_cell.angle_gamma   90.00
#
_symmetry.space_group_name_H-M   'P 1'
#
loop_
_entity.id
_entity.type
_entity.pdbx_description
1 polymer ?
#
loop_
_entity_poly.entity_id
_entity_poly.type
_entity_poly.pdbx_seq_one_letter_code
_entity_poly.pdbx_strand_id
1 'polypeptide(L)'
;SGIPREELSIALRRHATSKIASLPDLESVSTMGFRGEALAAISSIAELTLLSRCAGQASAFALDGRSGELRPAARAIGTSVEVKELFFSTPARRKFLKSDATELAHCIEAVRRHALARPDVGFAIWHDGRLVEQWRAATREQRLADVLGSELLEQSVAVDYSAGPIRVTGRAGVPDLARARADHQFAYVNGRYVRDKVLTHAARSAYEDVLHGHRQPVYALYVEIDPARVDVNVHPTKIEVRFRDSREVHQAVRHAVEYALAAPRAGTAALPQEQPFTREQAFPGHLAWAQPAMNFAPEVGNRVSDLSALWSPSSVHAEPVEAFASPSTSSGRTDSVGDALPPGAWPLGCAIAQLQGIYVLAENAQGLVIVDMHAAHERIVYERLKLQMDADHIASQPLLIPATFAATPQEVVTAEACAEVLQTLGLEITPFSARTLAVRAVPSSLAQGDAVELARSVLAELALHDASTVVQRARNELLGTMACHGAVRANRKLTLEEMNALLRQMEQTERSDQCNHGRPTWRQLTVRELDSLFLRGR
;
A
#
# COMPACT_ATOMS: atom_id res chain seq x y z
N SER A 1 34.83 11.46 -6.85
CA SER A 1 36.26 11.19 -7.02
C SER A 1 36.63 11.33 -8.50
N GLY A 2 37.87 11.76 -8.78
CA GLY A 2 38.37 11.88 -10.15
C GLY A 2 38.89 10.55 -10.73
N ILE A 3 39.23 10.54 -12.02
CA ILE A 3 39.97 9.48 -12.70
C ILE A 3 41.44 9.93 -12.80
N PRO A 4 42.41 9.11 -12.36
CA PRO A 4 43.84 9.43 -12.51
C PRO A 4 44.24 9.66 -13.97
N ARG A 5 45.24 10.53 -14.18
CA ARG A 5 45.72 10.84 -15.54
C ARG A 5 46.06 9.60 -16.36
N GLU A 6 46.71 8.65 -15.72
CA GLU A 6 47.20 7.40 -16.36
C GLU A 6 46.04 6.48 -16.75
N GLU A 7 44.90 6.58 -16.06
CA GLU A 7 43.71 5.75 -16.28
C GLU A 7 42.70 6.38 -17.26
N LEU A 8 42.82 7.67 -17.60
CA LEU A 8 41.86 8.35 -18.47
C LEU A 8 41.76 7.65 -19.85
N SER A 9 42.88 7.32 -20.49
CA SER A 9 42.89 6.63 -21.78
C SER A 9 42.39 5.19 -21.66
N ILE A 10 42.58 4.55 -20.49
CA ILE A 10 42.10 3.21 -20.20
C ILE A 10 40.57 3.21 -20.04
N ALA A 11 40.02 4.25 -19.44
CA ALA A 11 38.57 4.37 -19.20
C ALA A 11 37.72 4.34 -20.49
N LEU A 12 38.31 4.65 -21.64
CA LEU A 12 37.65 4.57 -22.97
C LEU A 12 37.83 3.23 -23.67
N ARG A 13 38.63 2.32 -23.14
CA ARG A 13 38.80 0.98 -23.72
C ARG A 13 37.63 0.07 -23.37
N ARG A 14 37.25 -0.79 -24.30
CA ARG A 14 36.24 -1.83 -24.05
C ARG A 14 36.73 -2.78 -22.95
N HIS A 15 35.83 -3.19 -22.07
CA HIS A 15 36.08 -4.10 -20.96
C HIS A 15 37.03 -3.55 -19.88
N ALA A 16 37.40 -2.29 -19.94
CA ALA A 16 38.19 -1.65 -18.90
C ALA A 16 37.28 -1.20 -17.74
N THR A 17 37.48 -1.78 -16.58
CA THR A 17 36.72 -1.45 -15.39
C THR A 17 37.63 -1.51 -14.16
N SER A 18 37.43 -0.58 -13.23
CA SER A 18 38.07 -0.57 -11.91
C SER A 18 37.24 -1.29 -10.83
N LYS A 19 36.13 -1.93 -11.20
CA LYS A 19 35.10 -2.41 -10.27
C LYS A 19 35.02 -3.93 -10.19
N ILE A 20 35.61 -4.65 -11.14
CA ILE A 20 35.67 -6.10 -11.20
C ILE A 20 37.09 -6.50 -11.55
N ALA A 21 37.72 -7.26 -10.68
CA ALA A 21 39.08 -7.79 -10.89
C ALA A 21 39.09 -9.33 -10.95
N SER A 22 38.04 -9.98 -10.48
CA SER A 22 37.96 -11.43 -10.33
C SER A 22 36.61 -12.00 -10.75
N LEU A 23 36.52 -13.31 -10.97
CA LEU A 23 35.27 -14.00 -11.28
C LEU A 23 34.25 -13.90 -10.11
N PRO A 24 34.63 -14.06 -8.84
CA PRO A 24 33.72 -13.81 -7.71
C PRO A 24 33.12 -12.40 -7.69
N ASP A 25 33.86 -11.36 -8.09
CA ASP A 25 33.33 -9.99 -8.18
C ASP A 25 32.25 -9.88 -9.27
N LEU A 26 32.34 -10.70 -10.32
CA LEU A 26 31.34 -10.74 -11.39
C LEU A 26 30.09 -11.51 -10.96
N GLU A 27 30.24 -12.54 -10.13
CA GLU A 27 29.13 -13.31 -9.58
C GLU A 27 28.37 -12.58 -8.48
N SER A 28 29.04 -11.64 -7.77
CA SER A 28 28.46 -10.88 -6.65
C SER A 28 28.54 -9.36 -6.89
N VAL A 29 27.97 -8.88 -8.01
CA VAL A 29 28.05 -7.47 -8.40
C VAL A 29 27.30 -6.56 -7.44
N SER A 30 28.03 -5.80 -6.63
CA SER A 30 27.51 -4.78 -5.70
C SER A 30 27.52 -3.35 -6.27
N THR A 31 28.15 -3.12 -7.45
CA THR A 31 28.33 -1.80 -8.05
C THR A 31 27.38 -1.55 -9.21
N MET A 32 26.97 -0.28 -9.42
CA MET A 32 26.08 0.11 -10.53
C MET A 32 26.67 -0.17 -11.91
N GLY A 33 27.95 0.14 -12.14
CA GLY A 33 28.65 -0.12 -13.39
C GLY A 33 29.74 -1.17 -13.19
N PHE A 34 29.86 -2.15 -14.07
CA PHE A 34 30.84 -3.23 -13.95
C PHE A 34 31.42 -3.71 -15.27
N ARG A 35 30.74 -3.54 -16.40
CA ARG A 35 31.18 -4.10 -17.71
C ARG A 35 32.31 -3.34 -18.41
N GLY A 36 32.58 -2.07 -18.03
CA GLY A 36 33.60 -1.25 -18.69
C GLY A 36 33.32 -0.94 -20.16
N GLU A 37 32.04 -0.90 -20.56
CA GLU A 37 31.66 -0.72 -21.99
C GLU A 37 30.98 0.62 -22.27
N ALA A 38 30.39 1.29 -21.28
CA ALA A 38 29.52 2.44 -21.49
C ALA A 38 30.26 3.61 -22.17
N LEU A 39 31.40 4.03 -21.64
CA LEU A 39 32.18 5.16 -22.19
C LEU A 39 32.72 4.83 -23.57
N ALA A 40 33.20 3.59 -23.80
CA ALA A 40 33.67 3.13 -25.12
C ALA A 40 32.52 3.14 -26.16
N ALA A 41 31.33 2.68 -25.77
CA ALA A 41 30.15 2.69 -26.65
C ALA A 41 29.70 4.11 -26.97
N ILE A 42 29.66 5.02 -26.00
CA ILE A 42 29.30 6.44 -26.21
C ILE A 42 30.31 7.10 -27.14
N SER A 43 31.63 6.92 -26.89
CA SER A 43 32.70 7.51 -27.69
C SER A 43 32.66 7.03 -29.15
N SER A 44 32.12 5.83 -29.43
CA SER A 44 32.01 5.32 -30.82
C SER A 44 30.91 6.00 -31.65
N ILE A 45 29.93 6.64 -31.00
CA ILE A 45 28.76 7.23 -31.67
C ILE A 45 28.56 8.72 -31.41
N ALA A 46 29.41 9.31 -30.56
CA ALA A 46 29.33 10.71 -30.14
C ALA A 46 30.73 11.31 -29.98
N GLU A 47 30.83 12.62 -30.01
CA GLU A 47 32.04 13.32 -29.57
C GLU A 47 32.06 13.34 -28.04
N LEU A 48 33.00 12.61 -27.45
CA LEU A 48 33.12 12.46 -26.00
C LEU A 48 34.40 13.10 -25.49
N THR A 49 34.31 13.94 -24.48
CA THR A 49 35.44 14.50 -23.74
C THR A 49 35.35 14.11 -22.27
N LEU A 50 36.42 13.57 -21.71
CA LEU A 50 36.57 13.29 -20.30
C LEU A 50 37.49 14.36 -19.68
N LEU A 51 36.97 15.11 -18.71
CA LEU A 51 37.74 16.07 -17.93
C LEU A 51 37.77 15.64 -16.48
N SER A 52 38.92 15.33 -15.91
CA SER A 52 39.04 14.78 -14.58
C SER A 52 40.23 15.31 -13.79
N ARG A 53 40.04 15.39 -12.43
CA ARG A 53 41.08 15.70 -11.45
C ARG A 53 40.89 14.85 -10.22
N CYS A 54 41.89 14.08 -9.83
CA CYS A 54 41.92 13.37 -8.56
C CYS A 54 42.44 14.24 -7.41
N ALA A 55 42.10 13.85 -6.19
CA ALA A 55 42.77 14.38 -5.01
C ALA A 55 44.28 14.07 -5.09
N GLY A 56 45.12 15.05 -4.80
CA GLY A 56 46.58 14.93 -4.89
C GLY A 56 47.19 15.26 -6.24
N GLN A 57 46.39 15.41 -7.31
CA GLN A 57 46.87 15.89 -8.60
C GLN A 57 46.92 17.43 -8.65
N ALA A 58 48.04 18.00 -9.10
CA ALA A 58 48.23 19.44 -9.24
C ALA A 58 47.29 20.04 -10.29
N SER A 59 47.06 19.37 -11.41
CA SER A 59 46.23 19.82 -12.52
C SER A 59 45.18 18.79 -12.93
N ALA A 60 44.07 19.24 -13.51
CA ALA A 60 43.15 18.40 -14.23
C ALA A 60 43.68 18.05 -15.62
N PHE A 61 43.16 16.99 -16.21
CA PHE A 61 43.45 16.56 -17.57
C PHE A 61 42.15 16.34 -18.34
N ALA A 62 42.13 16.81 -19.57
CA ALA A 62 41.06 16.55 -20.54
C ALA A 62 41.55 15.55 -21.57
N LEU A 63 40.77 14.49 -21.78
CA LEU A 63 40.98 13.49 -22.85
C LEU A 63 39.90 13.66 -23.89
N ASP A 64 40.30 13.88 -25.14
CA ASP A 64 39.43 13.80 -26.30
C ASP A 64 39.22 12.33 -26.69
N GLY A 65 37.99 11.86 -26.69
CA GLY A 65 37.67 10.45 -26.93
C GLY A 65 37.88 10.02 -28.40
N ARG A 66 37.93 10.97 -29.35
CA ARG A 66 38.10 10.69 -30.78
C ARG A 66 39.56 10.66 -31.19
N SER A 67 40.32 11.70 -30.82
CA SER A 67 41.75 11.82 -31.14
C SER A 67 42.62 11.04 -30.16
N GLY A 68 42.17 10.77 -28.94
CA GLY A 68 42.98 10.22 -27.87
C GLY A 68 43.94 11.24 -27.25
N GLU A 69 43.85 12.53 -27.63
CA GLU A 69 44.72 13.60 -27.16
C GLU A 69 44.43 13.90 -25.67
N LEU A 70 45.50 13.88 -24.88
CA LEU A 70 45.46 14.22 -23.46
C LEU A 70 46.13 15.59 -23.23
N ARG A 71 45.38 16.57 -22.73
CA ARG A 71 45.87 17.92 -22.47
C ARG A 71 45.59 18.38 -21.03
N PRO A 72 46.44 19.20 -20.43
CA PRO A 72 46.16 19.84 -19.16
C PRO A 72 44.91 20.75 -19.25
N ALA A 73 44.13 20.78 -18.20
CA ALA A 73 42.93 21.59 -18.12
C ALA A 73 42.70 22.11 -16.68
N ALA A 74 41.77 23.03 -16.53
CA ALA A 74 41.38 23.57 -15.21
C ALA A 74 40.06 22.95 -14.75
N ARG A 75 40.05 22.35 -13.57
CA ARG A 75 38.84 21.80 -12.95
C ARG A 75 39.04 21.57 -11.45
N ALA A 76 37.97 21.67 -10.66
CA ALA A 76 37.92 21.16 -9.28
C ALA A 76 38.02 19.65 -9.25
N ILE A 77 38.27 19.04 -8.09
CA ILE A 77 38.28 17.57 -7.92
C ILE A 77 36.96 16.97 -8.40
N GLY A 78 37.05 15.91 -9.20
CA GLY A 78 35.91 15.19 -9.76
C GLY A 78 36.08 14.87 -11.24
N THR A 79 35.01 14.46 -11.92
CA THR A 79 34.98 14.11 -13.36
C THR A 79 33.82 14.79 -14.07
N SER A 80 34.07 15.39 -15.24
CA SER A 80 33.05 15.78 -16.23
C SER A 80 33.11 14.86 -17.41
N VAL A 81 31.98 14.39 -17.86
CA VAL A 81 31.79 13.66 -19.08
C VAL A 81 30.95 14.53 -20.01
N GLU A 82 31.55 15.01 -21.09
CA GLU A 82 30.88 15.83 -22.08
C GLU A 82 30.61 14.98 -23.31
N VAL A 83 29.36 14.93 -23.74
CA VAL A 83 28.90 14.15 -24.89
C VAL A 83 28.22 15.10 -25.86
N LYS A 84 28.79 15.27 -27.06
CA LYS A 84 28.28 16.14 -28.11
C LYS A 84 27.94 15.32 -29.35
N GLU A 85 27.11 15.87 -30.22
CA GLU A 85 26.76 15.30 -31.53
C GLU A 85 26.38 13.81 -31.45
N LEU A 86 25.49 13.47 -30.54
CA LEU A 86 24.99 12.10 -30.32
C LEU A 86 24.50 11.51 -31.66
N PHE A 87 24.98 10.31 -32.01
CA PHE A 87 24.70 9.59 -33.24
C PHE A 87 25.25 10.24 -34.54
N PHE A 88 26.28 11.10 -34.45
CA PHE A 88 26.87 11.71 -35.66
C PHE A 88 27.36 10.65 -36.66
N SER A 89 27.96 9.55 -36.18
CA SER A 89 28.47 8.44 -37.00
C SER A 89 27.37 7.44 -37.41
N THR A 90 26.17 7.56 -36.88
CA THR A 90 25.05 6.64 -37.13
C THR A 90 23.75 7.39 -37.47
N PRO A 91 23.66 8.02 -38.67
CA PRO A 91 22.52 8.87 -39.04
C PRO A 91 21.17 8.16 -38.99
N ALA A 92 21.16 6.85 -39.25
CA ALA A 92 19.94 6.05 -39.14
C ALA A 92 19.38 6.04 -37.71
N ARG A 93 20.23 5.97 -36.68
CA ARG A 93 19.80 6.05 -35.28
C ARG A 93 19.35 7.47 -34.87
N ARG A 94 20.00 8.51 -35.40
CA ARG A 94 19.65 9.90 -35.16
C ARG A 94 18.19 10.20 -35.57
N LYS A 95 17.66 9.55 -36.60
CA LYS A 95 16.25 9.68 -37.03
C LYS A 95 15.22 9.14 -36.03
N PHE A 96 15.64 8.31 -35.09
CA PHE A 96 14.75 7.77 -34.06
C PHE A 96 14.69 8.62 -32.80
N LEU A 97 15.50 9.69 -32.69
CA LEU A 97 15.35 10.66 -31.62
C LEU A 97 13.98 11.33 -31.71
N LYS A 98 13.34 11.47 -30.56
CA LYS A 98 12.05 12.16 -30.42
C LYS A 98 12.25 13.68 -30.38
N SER A 99 11.19 14.42 -30.08
CA SER A 99 11.31 15.85 -29.80
C SER A 99 12.16 16.11 -28.55
N ASP A 100 12.81 17.27 -28.49
CA ASP A 100 13.68 17.67 -27.36
C ASP A 100 12.94 17.57 -26.02
N ALA A 101 11.67 17.95 -25.98
CA ALA A 101 10.83 17.84 -24.79
C ALA A 101 10.65 16.37 -24.33
N THR A 102 10.49 15.44 -25.29
CA THR A 102 10.34 14.00 -24.99
C THR A 102 11.67 13.42 -24.51
N GLU A 103 12.77 13.75 -25.17
CA GLU A 103 14.11 13.29 -24.76
C GLU A 103 14.50 13.85 -23.39
N LEU A 104 14.19 15.13 -23.10
CA LEU A 104 14.38 15.74 -21.80
C LEU A 104 13.59 14.99 -20.72
N ALA A 105 12.33 14.67 -20.97
CA ALA A 105 11.50 13.90 -20.02
C ALA A 105 12.13 12.53 -19.72
N HIS A 106 12.67 11.83 -20.72
CA HIS A 106 13.39 10.57 -20.54
C HIS A 106 14.69 10.75 -19.73
N CYS A 107 15.42 11.84 -19.96
CA CYS A 107 16.62 12.17 -19.17
C CYS A 107 16.29 12.44 -17.71
N ILE A 108 15.24 13.25 -17.44
CA ILE A 108 14.77 13.54 -16.09
C ILE A 108 14.37 12.23 -15.39
N GLU A 109 13.60 11.37 -16.06
CA GLU A 109 13.17 10.09 -15.49
C GLU A 109 14.37 9.15 -15.20
N ALA A 110 15.40 9.14 -16.05
CA ALA A 110 16.60 8.37 -15.78
C ALA A 110 17.34 8.85 -14.53
N VAL A 111 17.50 10.18 -14.37
CA VAL A 111 18.12 10.76 -13.17
C VAL A 111 17.26 10.56 -11.92
N ARG A 112 15.93 10.67 -12.03
CA ARG A 112 14.97 10.41 -10.95
C ARG A 112 15.15 9.02 -10.34
N ARG A 113 15.31 7.99 -11.19
CA ARG A 113 15.56 6.60 -10.73
C ARG A 113 16.86 6.48 -9.94
N HIS A 114 17.91 7.17 -10.34
CA HIS A 114 19.16 7.20 -9.59
C HIS A 114 19.07 8.02 -8.31
N ALA A 115 18.32 9.13 -8.32
CA ALA A 115 18.10 9.96 -7.16
C ALA A 115 17.36 9.22 -6.04
N LEU A 116 16.35 8.42 -6.40
CA LEU A 116 15.62 7.56 -5.45
C LEU A 116 16.48 6.43 -4.88
N ALA A 117 17.46 5.91 -5.67
CA ALA A 117 18.40 4.88 -5.22
C ALA A 117 19.48 5.44 -4.28
N ARG A 118 19.83 6.74 -4.41
CA ARG A 118 20.95 7.38 -3.70
C ARG A 118 20.50 8.70 -3.06
N PRO A 119 19.74 8.62 -1.96
CA PRO A 119 19.30 9.82 -1.24
C PRO A 119 20.47 10.62 -0.66
N ASP A 120 21.61 9.98 -0.38
CA ASP A 120 22.84 10.55 0.11
C ASP A 120 23.59 11.43 -0.92
N VAL A 121 23.18 11.38 -2.19
CA VAL A 121 23.80 12.15 -3.30
C VAL A 121 22.87 13.27 -3.73
N GLY A 122 23.44 14.48 -3.95
CA GLY A 122 22.72 15.59 -4.57
C GLY A 122 22.69 15.46 -6.10
N PHE A 123 21.56 15.80 -6.71
CA PHE A 123 21.35 15.81 -8.16
C PHE A 123 20.83 17.17 -8.60
N ALA A 124 21.31 17.66 -9.75
CA ALA A 124 20.77 18.85 -10.41
C ALA A 124 20.69 18.59 -11.92
N ILE A 125 19.59 18.99 -12.54
CA ILE A 125 19.35 18.86 -13.98
C ILE A 125 19.18 20.27 -14.55
N TRP A 126 20.00 20.58 -15.55
CA TRP A 126 19.95 21.84 -16.27
C TRP A 126 19.58 21.58 -17.72
N HIS A 127 18.72 22.42 -18.28
CA HIS A 127 18.33 22.42 -19.67
C HIS A 127 18.43 23.83 -20.24
N ASP A 128 19.22 24.04 -21.27
CA ASP A 128 19.46 25.36 -21.88
C ASP A 128 19.84 26.45 -20.86
N GLY A 129 20.74 26.11 -19.94
CA GLY A 129 21.21 27.01 -18.88
C GLY A 129 20.21 27.29 -17.75
N ARG A 130 19.01 26.69 -17.78
CA ARG A 130 18.00 26.80 -16.73
C ARG A 130 18.00 25.56 -15.86
N LEU A 131 17.91 25.76 -14.54
CA LEU A 131 17.73 24.67 -13.59
C LEU A 131 16.30 24.11 -13.74
N VAL A 132 16.18 22.82 -14.06
CA VAL A 132 14.88 22.14 -14.22
C VAL A 132 14.52 21.39 -12.96
N GLU A 133 15.45 20.61 -12.40
CA GLU A 133 15.26 19.82 -11.20
C GLU A 133 16.49 19.92 -10.29
N GLN A 134 16.28 19.96 -8.99
CA GLN A 134 17.35 19.90 -7.99
C GLN A 134 16.91 19.11 -6.76
N TRP A 135 17.65 18.06 -6.44
CA TRP A 135 17.44 17.25 -5.25
C TRP A 135 18.73 17.24 -4.42
N ARG A 136 18.68 17.78 -3.22
CA ARG A 136 19.82 17.81 -2.29
C ARG A 136 19.99 16.44 -1.63
N ALA A 137 21.17 16.15 -1.08
CA ALA A 137 21.36 14.99 -0.20
C ALA A 137 20.39 15.08 0.97
N ALA A 138 19.66 13.98 1.25
CA ALA A 138 18.56 13.95 2.20
C ALA A 138 18.38 12.53 2.78
N THR A 139 17.45 12.36 3.69
CA THR A 139 16.98 11.04 4.11
C THR A 139 16.19 10.36 2.97
N ARG A 140 15.96 9.05 3.06
CA ARG A 140 15.19 8.32 2.05
C ARG A 140 13.75 8.85 1.93
N GLU A 141 13.11 9.14 3.06
CA GLU A 141 11.75 9.68 3.08
C GLU A 141 11.68 11.07 2.45
N GLN A 142 12.60 11.98 2.85
CA GLN A 142 12.65 13.30 2.25
C GLN A 142 12.90 13.23 0.74
N ARG A 143 13.81 12.34 0.29
CA ARG A 143 14.06 12.13 -1.14
C ARG A 143 12.84 11.61 -1.89
N LEU A 144 12.03 10.71 -1.27
CA LEU A 144 10.77 10.25 -1.86
C LEU A 144 9.80 11.43 -2.04
N ALA A 145 9.66 12.29 -1.01
CA ALA A 145 8.84 13.50 -1.10
C ALA A 145 9.33 14.48 -2.18
N ASP A 146 10.63 14.74 -2.21
CA ASP A 146 11.24 15.68 -3.17
C ASP A 146 11.09 15.22 -4.64
N VAL A 147 11.12 13.92 -4.88
CA VAL A 147 11.11 13.33 -6.24
C VAL A 147 9.72 12.95 -6.70
N LEU A 148 8.89 12.41 -5.82
CA LEU A 148 7.57 11.84 -6.15
C LEU A 148 6.40 12.70 -5.67
N GLY A 149 6.68 13.73 -4.87
CA GLY A 149 5.69 14.61 -4.25
C GLY A 149 5.38 14.23 -2.80
N SER A 150 5.03 15.24 -1.98
CA SER A 150 4.64 15.04 -0.57
C SER A 150 3.37 14.21 -0.44
N GLU A 151 2.46 14.29 -1.41
CA GLU A 151 1.24 13.48 -1.49
C GLU A 151 1.52 11.98 -1.36
N LEU A 152 2.65 11.50 -1.93
CA LEU A 152 3.03 10.09 -1.78
C LEU A 152 3.28 9.72 -0.32
N LEU A 153 3.93 10.58 0.47
CA LEU A 153 4.17 10.28 1.88
C LEU A 153 2.87 10.29 2.70
N GLU A 154 1.99 11.23 2.42
CA GLU A 154 0.71 11.39 3.10
C GLU A 154 -0.27 10.24 2.78
N GLN A 155 -0.26 9.78 1.52
CA GLN A 155 -1.17 8.74 1.02
C GLN A 155 -0.46 7.40 0.78
N SER A 156 0.53 7.06 1.60
CA SER A 156 1.21 5.77 1.56
C SER A 156 1.55 5.28 2.96
N VAL A 157 1.73 3.98 3.07
CA VAL A 157 2.16 3.30 4.29
C VAL A 157 3.64 2.92 4.18
N ALA A 158 4.35 2.96 5.30
CA ALA A 158 5.73 2.49 5.37
C ALA A 158 5.77 0.96 5.25
N VAL A 159 6.71 0.47 4.46
CA VAL A 159 7.00 -0.96 4.31
C VAL A 159 8.34 -1.22 4.98
N ASP A 160 8.37 -2.11 5.96
CA ASP A 160 9.59 -2.67 6.56
C ASP A 160 9.30 -4.11 6.98
N TYR A 161 9.80 -5.05 6.20
CA TYR A 161 9.51 -6.47 6.38
C TYR A 161 10.76 -7.29 6.08
N SER A 162 11.01 -8.31 6.90
CA SER A 162 12.14 -9.23 6.73
C SER A 162 11.66 -10.67 6.71
N ALA A 163 12.04 -11.41 5.67
CA ALA A 163 11.76 -12.83 5.51
C ALA A 163 13.07 -13.56 5.18
N GLY A 164 13.65 -14.22 6.16
CA GLY A 164 14.95 -14.89 6.00
C GLY A 164 16.03 -13.93 5.49
N PRO A 165 16.64 -14.21 4.33
CA PRO A 165 17.73 -13.39 3.77
C PRO A 165 17.21 -12.16 2.96
N ILE A 166 15.91 -11.93 2.90
CA ILE A 166 15.30 -10.87 2.11
C ILE A 166 14.73 -9.83 3.06
N ARG A 167 15.11 -8.57 2.86
CA ARG A 167 14.50 -7.42 3.50
C ARG A 167 13.85 -6.53 2.47
N VAL A 168 12.61 -6.13 2.71
CA VAL A 168 11.82 -5.24 1.85
C VAL A 168 11.47 -3.99 2.64
N THR A 169 11.93 -2.84 2.16
CA THR A 169 11.64 -1.53 2.78
C THR A 169 11.06 -0.58 1.76
N GLY A 170 10.49 0.54 2.20
CA GLY A 170 10.00 1.59 1.30
C GLY A 170 8.62 2.11 1.65
N ARG A 171 7.85 2.44 0.61
CA ARG A 171 6.49 2.98 0.75
C ARG A 171 5.55 2.31 -0.26
N ALA A 172 4.36 1.97 0.20
CA ALA A 172 3.26 1.44 -0.61
C ALA A 172 2.09 2.42 -0.57
N GLY A 173 1.67 2.94 -1.71
CA GLY A 173 0.54 3.88 -1.81
C GLY A 173 -0.76 3.20 -1.42
N VAL A 174 -1.63 3.94 -0.75
CA VAL A 174 -2.98 3.44 -0.50
C VAL A 174 -3.73 3.30 -1.82
N PRO A 175 -4.74 2.43 -1.92
CA PRO A 175 -5.48 2.22 -3.17
C PRO A 175 -6.07 3.49 -3.79
N ASP A 176 -6.39 4.50 -2.99
CA ASP A 176 -6.85 5.80 -3.50
C ASP A 176 -5.80 6.49 -4.37
N LEU A 177 -4.52 6.32 -4.06
CA LEU A 177 -3.38 6.87 -4.82
C LEU A 177 -3.14 6.13 -6.14
N ALA A 178 -3.78 4.98 -6.37
CA ALA A 178 -3.58 4.18 -7.58
C ALA A 178 -3.94 4.96 -8.85
N ARG A 179 -3.14 4.80 -9.90
CA ARG A 179 -3.19 5.56 -11.15
C ARG A 179 -3.56 4.67 -12.34
N ALA A 180 -3.98 5.29 -13.45
CA ALA A 180 -4.23 4.56 -14.69
C ALA A 180 -2.94 4.03 -15.34
N ARG A 181 -1.78 4.63 -15.04
CA ARG A 181 -0.47 4.27 -15.60
C ARG A 181 0.47 3.74 -14.53
N ALA A 182 1.37 2.84 -14.92
CA ALA A 182 2.41 2.25 -14.05
C ALA A 182 3.69 3.10 -13.99
N ASP A 183 3.59 4.43 -14.11
CA ASP A 183 4.73 5.37 -14.14
C ASP A 183 5.29 5.70 -12.74
N HIS A 184 4.55 5.38 -11.70
CA HIS A 184 4.96 5.55 -10.30
C HIS A 184 5.23 4.22 -9.58
N GLN A 185 5.79 3.25 -10.30
CA GLN A 185 6.21 1.95 -9.76
C GLN A 185 7.73 1.87 -9.75
N PHE A 186 8.33 2.08 -8.58
CA PHE A 186 9.78 2.05 -8.41
C PHE A 186 10.18 0.85 -7.56
N ALA A 187 10.93 -0.07 -8.15
CA ALA A 187 11.49 -1.21 -7.44
C ALA A 187 13.03 -1.19 -7.54
N TYR A 188 13.68 -1.48 -6.43
CA TYR A 188 15.12 -1.51 -6.32
C TYR A 188 15.58 -2.83 -5.72
N VAL A 189 16.64 -3.43 -6.28
CA VAL A 189 17.32 -4.59 -5.73
C VAL A 189 18.77 -4.21 -5.45
N ASN A 190 19.18 -4.29 -4.19
CA ASN A 190 20.51 -3.88 -3.71
C ASN A 190 20.91 -2.47 -4.24
N GLY A 191 19.98 -1.51 -4.17
CA GLY A 191 20.17 -0.14 -4.63
C GLY A 191 20.10 0.06 -6.15
N ARG A 192 19.85 -0.98 -6.95
CA ARG A 192 19.70 -0.91 -8.40
C ARG A 192 18.22 -0.83 -8.78
N TYR A 193 17.84 0.15 -9.59
CA TYR A 193 16.50 0.22 -10.18
C TYR A 193 16.26 -0.98 -11.12
N VAL A 194 15.14 -1.64 -10.95
CA VAL A 194 14.74 -2.80 -11.77
C VAL A 194 13.28 -2.69 -12.23
N ARG A 195 13.02 -3.21 -13.42
CA ARG A 195 11.67 -3.47 -13.95
C ARG A 195 11.51 -4.98 -14.11
N ASP A 196 11.41 -5.65 -13.00
CA ASP A 196 11.30 -7.11 -12.97
C ASP A 196 9.84 -7.54 -12.83
N LYS A 197 9.46 -8.60 -13.57
CA LYS A 197 8.08 -9.12 -13.58
C LYS A 197 7.70 -9.74 -12.25
N VAL A 198 8.64 -10.38 -11.55
CA VAL A 198 8.39 -11.03 -10.25
C VAL A 198 8.01 -9.97 -9.22
N LEU A 199 8.79 -8.88 -9.12
CA LEU A 199 8.53 -7.79 -8.19
C LEU A 199 7.24 -7.04 -8.51
N THR A 200 7.02 -6.73 -9.81
CA THR A 200 5.81 -6.02 -10.25
C THR A 200 4.56 -6.86 -9.98
N HIS A 201 4.62 -8.17 -10.27
CA HIS A 201 3.50 -9.07 -10.02
C HIS A 201 3.27 -9.24 -8.52
N ALA A 202 4.32 -9.43 -7.72
CA ALA A 202 4.23 -9.56 -6.26
C ALA A 202 3.58 -8.32 -5.63
N ALA A 203 4.07 -7.12 -5.98
CA ALA A 203 3.48 -5.88 -5.51
C ALA A 203 2.00 -5.75 -5.94
N ARG A 204 1.66 -6.06 -7.20
CA ARG A 204 0.29 -6.01 -7.69
C ARG A 204 -0.62 -7.00 -6.96
N SER A 205 -0.16 -8.24 -6.73
CA SER A 205 -0.93 -9.27 -6.01
C SER A 205 -1.29 -8.85 -4.59
N ALA A 206 -0.44 -8.05 -3.94
CA ALA A 206 -0.74 -7.51 -2.61
C ALA A 206 -1.93 -6.52 -2.59
N TYR A 207 -2.29 -5.97 -3.75
CA TYR A 207 -3.45 -5.07 -3.89
C TYR A 207 -4.67 -5.76 -4.51
N GLU A 208 -4.62 -7.07 -4.77
CA GLU A 208 -5.67 -7.80 -5.52
C GLU A 208 -7.05 -7.68 -4.88
N ASP A 209 -7.10 -7.64 -3.54
CA ASP A 209 -8.34 -7.51 -2.77
C ASP A 209 -8.93 -6.08 -2.76
N VAL A 210 -8.15 -5.07 -3.18
CA VAL A 210 -8.51 -3.64 -2.99
C VAL A 210 -8.38 -2.79 -4.26
N LEU A 211 -7.73 -3.30 -5.30
CA LEU A 211 -7.61 -2.62 -6.59
C LEU A 211 -8.31 -3.40 -7.70
N HIS A 212 -9.41 -2.88 -8.19
CA HIS A 212 -10.14 -3.45 -9.31
C HIS A 212 -9.89 -2.71 -10.63
N GLY A 213 -10.05 -3.42 -11.75
CA GLY A 213 -9.91 -2.87 -13.09
C GLY A 213 -8.46 -2.60 -13.49
N HIS A 214 -8.26 -1.51 -14.26
CA HIS A 214 -6.96 -1.18 -14.87
C HIS A 214 -6.08 -0.26 -14.00
N ARG A 215 -6.49 0.03 -12.76
CA ARG A 215 -5.69 0.88 -11.86
C ARG A 215 -4.40 0.18 -11.45
N GLN A 216 -3.31 0.95 -11.42
CA GLN A 216 -1.98 0.49 -11.08
C GLN A 216 -1.57 1.01 -9.70
N PRO A 217 -1.05 0.16 -8.80
CA PRO A 217 -0.57 0.61 -7.51
C PRO A 217 0.63 1.55 -7.67
N VAL A 218 0.77 2.49 -6.74
CA VAL A 218 1.92 3.40 -6.64
C VAL A 218 2.81 2.90 -5.51
N TYR A 219 4.10 2.73 -5.76
CA TYR A 219 5.04 2.28 -4.73
C TYR A 219 6.49 2.66 -5.04
N ALA A 220 7.29 2.72 -3.98
CA ALA A 220 8.75 2.76 -4.04
C ALA A 220 9.30 1.71 -3.07
N LEU A 221 9.72 0.55 -3.59
CA LEU A 221 10.16 -0.60 -2.82
C LEU A 221 11.66 -0.86 -2.99
N TYR A 222 12.35 -1.17 -1.91
CA TYR A 222 13.77 -1.48 -1.86
C TYR A 222 13.94 -2.88 -1.28
N VAL A 223 14.42 -3.79 -2.13
CA VAL A 223 14.69 -5.18 -1.77
C VAL A 223 16.18 -5.34 -1.54
N GLU A 224 16.56 -5.74 -0.35
CA GLU A 224 17.91 -6.11 0.04
C GLU A 224 17.99 -7.64 0.11
N ILE A 225 18.89 -8.23 -0.66
CA ILE A 225 19.09 -9.68 -0.78
C ILE A 225 20.57 -9.95 -0.97
N ASP A 226 21.05 -11.11 -0.53
CA ASP A 226 22.42 -11.54 -0.79
C ASP A 226 22.74 -11.47 -2.30
N PRO A 227 23.78 -10.72 -2.71
CA PRO A 227 24.19 -10.62 -4.13
C PRO A 227 24.39 -11.97 -4.81
N ALA A 228 24.80 -13.02 -4.09
CA ALA A 228 24.94 -14.37 -4.65
C ALA A 228 23.61 -15.03 -5.03
N ARG A 229 22.48 -14.49 -4.59
CA ARG A 229 21.12 -14.99 -4.88
C ARG A 229 20.42 -14.26 -6.03
N VAL A 230 21.06 -13.23 -6.61
CA VAL A 230 20.51 -12.45 -7.70
C VAL A 230 21.53 -12.23 -8.81
N ASP A 231 21.19 -12.63 -10.03
CA ASP A 231 21.98 -12.31 -11.23
C ASP A 231 21.46 -11.00 -11.84
N VAL A 232 22.31 -9.98 -11.86
CA VAL A 232 22.02 -8.65 -12.45
C VAL A 232 22.55 -8.52 -13.88
N ASN A 233 23.21 -9.56 -14.41
CA ASN A 233 23.82 -9.58 -15.74
C ASN A 233 22.91 -10.19 -16.81
N VAL A 234 21.60 -10.03 -16.68
CA VAL A 234 20.59 -10.64 -17.56
C VAL A 234 20.33 -9.81 -18.81
N HIS A 235 20.25 -8.48 -18.67
CA HIS A 235 19.88 -7.58 -19.78
C HIS A 235 20.93 -6.46 -19.96
N PRO A 236 21.21 -6.00 -21.19
CA PRO A 236 22.18 -4.92 -21.44
C PRO A 236 21.89 -3.64 -20.66
N THR A 237 20.62 -3.25 -20.51
CA THR A 237 20.22 -2.07 -19.73
C THR A 237 20.20 -2.31 -18.21
N LYS A 238 20.38 -3.58 -17.77
CA LYS A 238 20.44 -3.98 -16.36
C LYS A 238 19.21 -3.62 -15.55
N ILE A 239 18.07 -3.46 -16.21
CA ILE A 239 16.78 -3.20 -15.54
C ILE A 239 16.02 -4.49 -15.21
N GLU A 240 16.44 -5.63 -15.74
CA GLU A 240 15.93 -6.96 -15.41
C GLU A 240 16.98 -7.73 -14.61
N VAL A 241 16.53 -8.49 -13.66
CA VAL A 241 17.34 -9.35 -12.79
C VAL A 241 16.78 -10.77 -12.81
N ARG A 242 17.61 -11.74 -12.46
CA ARG A 242 17.16 -13.12 -12.28
C ARG A 242 17.44 -13.54 -10.84
N PHE A 243 16.39 -13.82 -10.10
CA PHE A 243 16.50 -14.35 -8.75
C PHE A 243 16.74 -15.86 -8.79
N ARG A 244 17.60 -16.36 -7.91
CA ARG A 244 17.83 -17.79 -7.75
C ARG A 244 16.56 -18.50 -7.26
N ASP A 245 15.82 -17.88 -6.34
CA ASP A 245 14.49 -18.31 -5.91
C ASP A 245 13.48 -17.17 -6.11
N SER A 246 12.87 -17.14 -7.30
CA SER A 246 11.87 -16.14 -7.66
C SER A 246 10.60 -16.24 -6.82
N ARG A 247 10.25 -17.45 -6.33
CA ARG A 247 9.06 -17.68 -5.52
C ARG A 247 9.21 -17.08 -4.13
N GLU A 248 10.37 -17.27 -3.49
CA GLU A 248 10.68 -16.69 -2.19
C GLU A 248 10.65 -15.15 -2.24
N VAL A 249 11.27 -14.55 -3.28
CA VAL A 249 11.24 -13.09 -3.47
C VAL A 249 9.83 -12.57 -3.72
N HIS A 250 9.05 -13.27 -4.56
CA HIS A 250 7.65 -12.92 -4.81
C HIS A 250 6.84 -12.92 -3.51
N GLN A 251 6.94 -13.98 -2.71
CA GLN A 251 6.23 -14.08 -1.43
C GLN A 251 6.67 -13.00 -0.44
N ALA A 252 7.98 -12.75 -0.32
CA ALA A 252 8.51 -11.73 0.58
C ALA A 252 7.98 -10.32 0.23
N VAL A 253 8.00 -9.94 -1.05
CA VAL A 253 7.50 -8.63 -1.50
C VAL A 253 5.98 -8.53 -1.35
N ARG A 254 5.25 -9.59 -1.70
CA ARG A 254 3.80 -9.65 -1.55
C ARG A 254 3.42 -9.44 -0.08
N HIS A 255 3.95 -10.27 0.82
CA HIS A 255 3.65 -10.17 2.25
C HIS A 255 4.10 -8.84 2.87
N ALA A 256 5.25 -8.28 2.44
CA ALA A 256 5.69 -6.97 2.90
C ALA A 256 4.67 -5.88 2.61
N VAL A 257 4.12 -5.86 1.41
CA VAL A 257 3.10 -4.87 1.00
C VAL A 257 1.74 -5.19 1.62
N GLU A 258 1.32 -6.45 1.66
CA GLU A 258 0.08 -6.89 2.32
C GLU A 258 0.08 -6.51 3.79
N TYR A 259 1.15 -6.80 4.51
CA TYR A 259 1.28 -6.49 5.93
C TYR A 259 1.23 -4.96 6.18
N ALA A 260 1.92 -4.18 5.36
CA ALA A 260 1.89 -2.73 5.47
C ALA A 260 0.49 -2.14 5.21
N LEU A 261 -0.26 -2.71 4.24
CA LEU A 261 -1.62 -2.27 3.92
C LEU A 261 -2.67 -2.81 4.89
N ALA A 262 -2.40 -3.92 5.59
CA ALA A 262 -3.33 -4.55 6.53
C ALA A 262 -3.51 -3.73 7.81
N ALA A 263 -2.48 -2.97 8.24
CA ALA A 263 -2.56 -2.15 9.43
C ALA A 263 -3.68 -1.11 9.29
N PRO A 264 -4.71 -1.14 10.17
CA PRO A 264 -5.79 -0.16 10.14
C PRO A 264 -5.21 1.23 10.38
N ARG A 265 -5.47 2.19 9.47
CA ARG A 265 -4.96 3.57 9.60
C ARG A 265 -5.45 4.27 10.86
N ALA A 266 -6.58 3.85 11.37
CA ALA A 266 -7.12 4.32 12.64
C ALA A 266 -6.15 4.11 13.81
N GLY A 267 -5.27 3.07 13.76
CA GLY A 267 -4.26 2.82 14.79
C GLY A 267 -2.93 3.55 14.59
N THR A 268 -2.67 4.10 13.38
CA THR A 268 -1.40 4.74 13.03
C THR A 268 -1.43 6.27 13.06
N ALA A 269 -2.57 6.89 13.39
CA ALA A 269 -2.59 8.32 13.70
C ALA A 269 -1.70 8.56 14.92
N ALA A 270 -0.43 8.88 14.67
CA ALA A 270 0.53 9.21 15.71
C ALA A 270 -0.07 10.33 16.57
N LEU A 271 -0.26 10.03 17.85
CA LEU A 271 -0.47 11.07 18.84
C LEU A 271 0.66 12.09 18.66
N PRO A 272 0.39 13.40 18.60
CA PRO A 272 1.44 14.40 18.62
C PRO A 272 2.30 14.06 19.83
N GLN A 273 3.58 13.78 19.61
CA GLN A 273 4.54 13.69 20.70
C GLN A 273 4.47 15.04 21.42
N GLU A 274 3.91 15.05 22.60
CA GLU A 274 4.05 16.16 23.53
C GLU A 274 5.55 16.34 23.76
N GLN A 275 6.14 17.30 23.06
CA GLN A 275 7.44 17.77 23.43
C GLN A 275 7.29 18.34 24.85
N PRO A 276 8.11 17.93 25.82
CA PRO A 276 8.05 18.51 27.14
C PRO A 276 8.33 20.00 26.98
N PHE A 277 7.30 20.82 27.18
CA PHE A 277 7.48 22.26 27.27
C PHE A 277 8.37 22.53 28.47
N THR A 278 9.63 22.80 28.24
CA THR A 278 10.51 23.47 29.20
C THR A 278 9.92 24.83 29.48
N ARG A 279 9.37 24.94 30.68
CA ARG A 279 8.77 26.13 31.24
C ARG A 279 9.87 27.10 31.63
N GLU A 280 10.34 27.92 30.68
CA GLU A 280 11.12 29.12 30.95
C GLU A 280 11.08 30.05 29.75
N GLN A 281 10.06 30.93 29.74
CA GLN A 281 10.17 32.32 29.33
C GLN A 281 8.83 33.00 29.64
N ALA A 282 8.86 33.71 30.79
CA ALA A 282 7.79 34.62 31.18
C ALA A 282 7.84 35.86 30.25
N PHE A 283 6.74 36.09 29.52
CA PHE A 283 6.48 37.40 28.89
C PHE A 283 5.48 38.19 29.76
N PRO A 284 5.69 39.50 29.96
CA PRO A 284 4.84 40.31 30.81
C PRO A 284 3.53 40.70 30.10
N GLY A 285 2.47 40.53 30.81
CA GLY A 285 1.20 41.24 30.84
C GLY A 285 0.53 41.65 29.53
N HIS A 286 -0.49 40.92 29.10
CA HIS A 286 -1.61 41.50 28.37
C HIS A 286 -2.91 41.29 29.13
N LEU A 287 -3.61 42.41 29.34
CA LEU A 287 -4.86 42.57 30.03
C LEU A 287 -5.93 41.59 29.48
N ALA A 288 -6.47 40.77 30.36
CA ALA A 288 -7.61 39.90 30.07
C ALA A 288 -8.85 40.78 29.86
N TRP A 289 -9.41 40.74 28.65
CA TRP A 289 -10.78 41.18 28.40
C TRP A 289 -11.72 40.06 28.83
N ALA A 290 -12.38 40.28 30.00
CA ALA A 290 -13.46 39.42 30.46
C ALA A 290 -14.72 39.73 29.65
N GLN A 291 -15.21 38.78 28.85
CA GLN A 291 -16.57 38.83 28.34
C GLN A 291 -17.56 38.55 29.45
N PRO A 292 -18.60 39.38 29.61
CA PRO A 292 -19.65 39.09 30.61
C PRO A 292 -20.43 37.85 30.18
N ALA A 293 -20.59 36.90 31.12
CA ALA A 293 -21.41 35.72 30.94
C ALA A 293 -22.89 36.13 30.76
N MET A 294 -23.52 35.73 29.68
CA MET A 294 -24.96 35.84 29.50
C MET A 294 -25.64 34.77 30.36
N ASN A 295 -26.36 35.22 31.40
CA ASN A 295 -27.20 34.37 32.19
C ASN A 295 -28.49 34.07 31.42
N PHE A 296 -28.66 32.84 30.96
CA PHE A 296 -29.94 32.33 30.52
C PHE A 296 -30.71 31.83 31.76
N ALA A 297 -31.78 32.53 32.14
CA ALA A 297 -32.72 32.00 33.11
C ALA A 297 -33.46 30.80 32.49
N PRO A 298 -33.59 29.65 33.19
CA PRO A 298 -34.34 28.53 32.66
C PRO A 298 -35.85 28.87 32.69
N GLU A 299 -36.46 28.90 31.49
CA GLU A 299 -37.91 28.90 31.40
C GLU A 299 -38.47 27.58 31.95
N VAL A 300 -39.47 27.70 32.83
CA VAL A 300 -40.17 26.57 33.46
C VAL A 300 -41.05 25.92 32.38
N GLY A 301 -40.53 24.90 31.69
CA GLY A 301 -41.32 24.03 30.84
C GLY A 301 -41.83 22.82 31.60
N ASN A 302 -43.07 22.47 31.38
CA ASN A 302 -43.88 21.44 32.04
C ASN A 302 -43.12 20.13 32.34
N ARG A 303 -43.12 19.76 33.64
CA ARG A 303 -42.69 18.43 34.08
C ARG A 303 -43.76 17.40 33.70
N VAL A 304 -43.42 16.46 32.84
CA VAL A 304 -44.18 15.21 32.68
C VAL A 304 -43.63 14.24 33.74
N SER A 305 -44.35 14.17 34.85
CA SER A 305 -44.07 13.23 35.95
C SER A 305 -44.97 12.02 35.78
N ASP A 306 -44.67 11.08 34.90
CA ASP A 306 -45.30 9.75 34.88
C ASP A 306 -44.61 8.80 33.87
N LEU A 307 -43.27 8.64 33.97
CA LEU A 307 -42.54 7.63 33.20
C LEU A 307 -42.16 6.39 34.03
N SER A 308 -42.50 6.37 35.32
CA SER A 308 -42.21 5.23 36.19
C SER A 308 -43.25 4.10 36.15
N ALA A 309 -44.36 4.27 35.43
CA ALA A 309 -45.45 3.28 35.35
C ALA A 309 -45.31 2.27 34.19
N LEU A 310 -44.31 2.39 33.33
CA LEU A 310 -44.16 1.54 32.14
C LEU A 310 -43.08 0.46 32.23
N TRP A 311 -42.40 0.32 33.36
CA TRP A 311 -41.36 -0.70 33.50
C TRP A 311 -41.48 -1.45 34.82
N SER A 312 -42.34 -2.50 34.84
CA SER A 312 -42.29 -3.53 35.88
C SER A 312 -41.49 -4.72 35.36
N PRO A 313 -40.40 -5.13 36.00
CA PRO A 313 -39.68 -6.33 35.60
C PRO A 313 -40.44 -7.56 36.10
N SER A 314 -40.90 -8.42 35.18
CA SER A 314 -41.39 -9.76 35.51
C SER A 314 -40.22 -10.62 35.97
N SER A 315 -40.26 -11.07 37.21
CA SER A 315 -39.32 -12.04 37.77
C SER A 315 -39.52 -13.43 37.14
N VAL A 316 -38.52 -13.90 36.41
CA VAL A 316 -38.40 -15.32 36.07
C VAL A 316 -37.24 -15.89 36.86
N HIS A 317 -37.54 -16.93 37.66
CA HIS A 317 -36.57 -17.69 38.44
C HIS A 317 -35.53 -18.35 37.53
N ALA A 318 -34.25 -18.14 37.82
CA ALA A 318 -33.15 -18.93 37.28
C ALA A 318 -32.64 -19.89 38.35
N GLU A 319 -32.66 -21.18 38.04
CA GLU A 319 -31.96 -22.20 38.83
C GLU A 319 -30.44 -22.19 38.50
N PRO A 320 -29.58 -22.53 39.47
CA PRO A 320 -28.14 -22.49 39.28
C PRO A 320 -27.63 -23.77 38.59
N VAL A 321 -26.86 -23.62 37.51
CA VAL A 321 -26.08 -24.72 36.94
C VAL A 321 -24.62 -24.59 37.39
N GLU A 322 -24.12 -25.69 37.91
CA GLU A 322 -22.82 -25.86 38.53
C GLU A 322 -21.63 -25.60 37.57
N ALA A 323 -20.58 -25.05 38.14
CA ALA A 323 -19.30 -24.83 37.53
C ALA A 323 -18.53 -26.14 37.32
N PHE A 324 -18.06 -26.41 36.09
CA PHE A 324 -16.96 -27.35 35.86
C PHE A 324 -15.67 -26.62 35.59
N ALA A 325 -14.68 -27.04 36.39
CA ALA A 325 -13.34 -26.52 36.40
C ALA A 325 -12.51 -26.94 35.17
N SER A 326 -11.57 -26.08 34.79
CA SER A 326 -10.53 -26.24 33.77
C SER A 326 -9.59 -27.43 34.00
N PRO A 327 -8.82 -27.85 32.98
CA PRO A 327 -7.40 -27.78 33.19
C PRO A 327 -6.62 -27.04 32.09
N SER A 328 -5.66 -26.31 32.58
CA SER A 328 -4.59 -25.64 31.89
C SER A 328 -3.65 -26.60 31.14
N THR A 329 -3.26 -26.27 29.92
CA THR A 329 -1.92 -26.59 29.42
C THR A 329 -1.37 -25.44 28.59
N SER A 330 -0.28 -24.93 29.07
CA SER A 330 0.58 -23.92 28.50
C SER A 330 1.30 -24.44 27.26
N SER A 331 1.31 -23.65 26.17
CA SER A 331 2.46 -23.60 25.30
C SER A 331 2.61 -22.17 24.77
N GLY A 332 3.74 -21.59 25.15
CA GLY A 332 4.05 -20.19 24.86
C GLY A 332 4.26 -19.94 23.38
N ARG A 333 3.61 -18.89 22.93
CA ARG A 333 4.04 -18.08 21.79
C ARG A 333 4.21 -16.67 22.31
N THR A 334 5.42 -16.17 22.21
CA THR A 334 5.74 -14.76 22.39
C THR A 334 5.16 -14.00 21.22
N ASP A 335 3.93 -13.52 21.38
CA ASP A 335 3.37 -12.48 20.52
C ASP A 335 4.00 -11.15 20.96
N SER A 336 4.64 -10.48 20.01
CA SER A 336 5.05 -9.10 20.13
C SER A 336 3.81 -8.25 20.40
N VAL A 337 3.68 -7.81 21.65
CA VAL A 337 2.64 -6.87 22.09
C VAL A 337 2.89 -5.56 21.36
N GLY A 338 2.09 -5.27 20.32
CA GLY A 338 1.89 -3.92 19.85
C GLY A 338 1.36 -3.09 21.01
N ASP A 339 1.93 -1.91 21.24
CA ASP A 339 1.53 -0.99 22.30
C ASP A 339 0.01 -0.80 22.30
N ALA A 340 -0.66 -1.40 23.28
CA ALA A 340 -2.09 -1.24 23.48
C ALA A 340 -2.35 0.23 23.85
N LEU A 341 -3.16 0.92 23.06
CA LEU A 341 -3.62 2.27 23.36
C LEU A 341 -4.23 2.32 24.78
N PRO A 342 -4.03 3.41 25.52
CA PRO A 342 -4.61 3.55 26.85
C PRO A 342 -6.14 3.40 26.79
N PRO A 343 -6.77 2.77 27.82
CA PRO A 343 -8.21 2.58 27.87
C PRO A 343 -8.95 3.91 27.69
N GLY A 344 -9.71 4.05 26.60
CA GLY A 344 -10.45 5.27 26.24
C GLY A 344 -9.89 6.05 25.06
N ALA A 345 -8.72 5.74 24.53
CA ALA A 345 -8.22 6.32 23.29
C ALA A 345 -8.69 5.48 22.08
N TRP A 346 -9.85 5.83 21.55
CA TRP A 346 -10.42 5.15 20.39
C TRP A 346 -10.00 5.88 19.10
N PRO A 347 -9.27 5.24 18.18
CA PRO A 347 -8.80 5.88 16.95
C PRO A 347 -9.92 6.47 16.08
N LEU A 348 -11.04 5.74 15.92
CA LEU A 348 -12.24 6.23 15.22
C LEU A 348 -13.19 7.04 16.13
N GLY A 349 -12.83 7.19 17.40
CA GLY A 349 -13.59 7.99 18.35
C GLY A 349 -14.87 7.34 18.83
N CYS A 350 -15.80 8.20 19.30
CA CYS A 350 -17.12 7.80 19.79
C CYS A 350 -18.20 8.27 18.81
N ALA A 351 -19.16 7.41 18.53
CA ALA A 351 -20.28 7.73 17.66
C ALA A 351 -21.14 8.87 18.27
N ILE A 352 -21.49 9.85 17.43
CA ILE A 352 -22.33 11.00 17.80
C ILE A 352 -23.73 10.82 17.22
N ALA A 353 -23.80 10.45 15.93
CA ALA A 353 -25.06 10.37 15.20
C ALA A 353 -24.94 9.47 13.96
N GLN A 354 -26.10 9.08 13.43
CA GLN A 354 -26.22 8.45 12.12
C GLN A 354 -26.91 9.39 11.12
N LEU A 355 -26.33 9.57 9.96
CA LEU A 355 -26.89 10.40 8.89
C LEU A 355 -27.59 9.51 7.86
N GLN A 356 -28.90 9.70 7.70
CA GLN A 356 -29.78 9.03 6.72
C GLN A 356 -29.68 7.49 6.69
N GLY A 357 -29.23 6.84 7.76
CA GLY A 357 -29.04 5.39 7.78
C GLY A 357 -27.84 4.90 6.93
N ILE A 358 -27.00 5.82 6.42
CA ILE A 358 -25.87 5.52 5.54
C ILE A 358 -24.54 5.77 6.24
N TYR A 359 -24.39 6.92 6.89
CA TYR A 359 -23.13 7.32 7.49
C TYR A 359 -23.23 7.35 9.02
N VAL A 360 -22.20 6.85 9.69
CA VAL A 360 -21.95 7.06 11.11
C VAL A 360 -21.01 8.25 11.27
N LEU A 361 -21.40 9.22 12.08
CA LEU A 361 -20.59 10.36 12.48
C LEU A 361 -20.02 10.06 13.86
N ALA A 362 -18.72 10.21 14.02
CA ALA A 362 -18.02 10.01 15.28
C ALA A 362 -17.02 11.15 15.53
N GLU A 363 -16.67 11.37 16.78
CA GLU A 363 -15.71 12.37 17.22
C GLU A 363 -14.51 11.68 17.88
N ASN A 364 -13.32 12.07 17.48
CA ASN A 364 -12.07 11.69 18.12
C ASN A 364 -11.25 12.93 18.49
N ALA A 365 -10.07 12.74 19.07
CA ALA A 365 -9.20 13.83 19.50
C ALA A 365 -8.74 14.77 18.34
N GLN A 366 -8.89 14.38 17.10
CA GLN A 366 -8.46 15.14 15.92
C GLN A 366 -9.60 15.87 15.23
N GLY A 367 -10.86 15.50 15.47
CA GLY A 367 -12.04 16.11 14.89
C GLY A 367 -13.15 15.12 14.54
N LEU A 368 -13.80 15.32 13.39
CA LEU A 368 -14.95 14.54 12.94
C LEU A 368 -14.51 13.36 12.07
N VAL A 369 -14.98 12.17 12.42
CA VAL A 369 -14.86 10.94 11.62
C VAL A 369 -16.21 10.65 10.96
N ILE A 370 -16.19 10.40 9.66
CA ILE A 370 -17.37 10.02 8.87
C ILE A 370 -17.14 8.62 8.35
N VAL A 371 -17.99 7.67 8.70
CA VAL A 371 -17.89 6.27 8.30
C VAL A 371 -19.04 5.90 7.38
N ASP A 372 -18.75 5.33 6.22
CA ASP A 372 -19.74 4.64 5.40
C ASP A 372 -20.05 3.29 6.05
N MET A 373 -21.22 3.21 6.68
CA MET A 373 -21.65 2.05 7.46
C MET A 373 -21.78 0.78 6.61
N HIS A 374 -22.26 0.91 5.38
CA HIS A 374 -22.42 -0.22 4.45
C HIS A 374 -21.06 -0.78 4.04
N ALA A 375 -20.18 0.09 3.56
CA ALA A 375 -18.84 -0.27 3.13
C ALA A 375 -17.99 -0.86 4.27
N ALA A 376 -18.13 -0.30 5.48
CA ALA A 376 -17.44 -0.79 6.67
C ALA A 376 -17.92 -2.20 7.06
N HIS A 377 -19.24 -2.42 7.10
CA HIS A 377 -19.82 -3.71 7.45
C HIS A 377 -19.49 -4.78 6.42
N GLU A 378 -19.58 -4.46 5.12
CA GLU A 378 -19.18 -5.34 4.03
C GLU A 378 -17.73 -5.81 4.20
N ARG A 379 -16.81 -4.88 4.50
CA ARG A 379 -15.40 -5.23 4.71
C ARG A 379 -15.18 -6.12 5.94
N ILE A 380 -15.83 -5.83 7.04
CA ILE A 380 -15.75 -6.66 8.26
C ILE A 380 -16.23 -8.09 7.97
N VAL A 381 -17.34 -8.24 7.25
CA VAL A 381 -17.87 -9.56 6.86
C VAL A 381 -16.90 -10.27 5.92
N TYR A 382 -16.36 -9.58 4.93
CA TYR A 382 -15.38 -10.13 3.99
C TYR A 382 -14.14 -10.69 4.70
N GLU A 383 -13.50 -9.89 5.57
CA GLU A 383 -12.29 -10.35 6.29
C GLU A 383 -12.61 -11.53 7.22
N ARG A 384 -13.78 -11.55 7.85
CA ARG A 384 -14.23 -12.67 8.67
C ARG A 384 -14.42 -13.95 7.84
N LEU A 385 -15.05 -13.86 6.66
CA LEU A 385 -15.20 -14.98 5.74
C LEU A 385 -13.84 -15.48 5.23
N LYS A 386 -12.93 -14.56 4.93
CA LYS A 386 -11.58 -14.85 4.46
C LYS A 386 -10.78 -15.62 5.52
N LEU A 387 -10.81 -15.17 6.78
CA LEU A 387 -10.15 -15.86 7.89
C LEU A 387 -10.69 -17.29 8.10
N GLN A 388 -12.02 -17.47 8.03
CA GLN A 388 -12.62 -18.80 8.14
C GLN A 388 -12.21 -19.72 6.97
N MET A 389 -12.17 -19.18 5.76
CA MET A 389 -11.76 -19.90 4.56
C MET A 389 -10.26 -20.29 4.61
N ASP A 390 -9.41 -19.47 5.20
CA ASP A 390 -7.99 -19.77 5.40
C ASP A 390 -7.76 -20.86 6.47
N ALA A 391 -8.75 -21.08 7.34
CA ALA A 391 -8.78 -22.15 8.35
C ALA A 391 -9.46 -23.43 7.88
N ASP A 392 -9.71 -23.62 6.57
CA ASP A 392 -10.21 -24.76 5.79
C ASP A 392 -11.64 -24.62 5.25
N HIS A 393 -12.61 -24.09 5.99
CA HIS A 393 -13.99 -23.94 5.52
C HIS A 393 -14.73 -22.86 6.28
N ILE A 394 -15.75 -22.28 5.65
CA ILE A 394 -16.64 -21.32 6.28
C ILE A 394 -17.66 -22.06 7.12
N ALA A 395 -17.78 -21.68 8.40
CA ALA A 395 -18.76 -22.27 9.30
C ALA A 395 -20.19 -22.07 8.77
N SER A 396 -20.94 -23.14 8.63
CA SER A 396 -22.32 -23.15 8.12
C SER A 396 -23.35 -23.23 9.24
N GLN A 397 -24.52 -22.64 9.01
CA GLN A 397 -25.71 -22.77 9.84
C GLN A 397 -26.83 -23.43 9.02
N PRO A 398 -27.33 -24.60 9.44
CA PRO A 398 -28.47 -25.23 8.79
C PRO A 398 -29.74 -24.38 8.99
N LEU A 399 -30.54 -24.29 7.92
CA LEU A 399 -31.83 -23.61 7.97
C LEU A 399 -32.88 -24.58 8.55
N LEU A 400 -33.65 -24.10 9.49
CA LEU A 400 -34.73 -24.87 10.10
C LEU A 400 -35.75 -25.34 9.03
N ILE A 401 -36.04 -24.47 8.07
CA ILE A 401 -36.87 -24.79 6.88
C ILE A 401 -35.99 -24.48 5.67
N PRO A 402 -35.70 -25.46 4.81
CA PRO A 402 -34.94 -25.23 3.58
C PRO A 402 -35.63 -24.19 2.69
N ALA A 403 -34.88 -23.21 2.23
CA ALA A 403 -35.38 -22.19 1.31
C ALA A 403 -35.35 -22.75 -0.12
N THR A 404 -36.51 -22.89 -0.75
CA THR A 404 -36.62 -23.44 -2.12
C THR A 404 -36.86 -22.30 -3.11
N PHE A 405 -36.27 -22.44 -4.31
CA PHE A 405 -36.47 -21.50 -5.41
C PHE A 405 -36.47 -22.18 -6.76
N ALA A 406 -37.22 -21.61 -7.72
CA ALA A 406 -37.22 -22.05 -9.11
C ALA A 406 -35.85 -21.79 -9.73
N ALA A 407 -35.18 -22.80 -10.23
CA ALA A 407 -33.84 -22.76 -10.79
C ALA A 407 -33.84 -22.99 -12.30
N THR A 408 -32.93 -22.32 -12.99
CA THR A 408 -32.61 -22.57 -14.39
C THR A 408 -31.84 -23.89 -14.53
N PRO A 409 -31.85 -24.54 -15.71
CA PRO A 409 -31.03 -25.73 -15.92
C PRO A 409 -29.54 -25.50 -15.65
N GLN A 410 -29.03 -24.29 -15.93
CA GLN A 410 -27.63 -23.93 -15.68
C GLN A 410 -27.33 -23.88 -14.18
N GLU A 411 -28.20 -23.26 -13.38
CA GLU A 411 -28.04 -23.19 -11.92
C GLU A 411 -28.05 -24.61 -11.30
N VAL A 412 -28.90 -25.52 -11.80
CA VAL A 412 -28.93 -26.92 -11.32
C VAL A 412 -27.61 -27.63 -11.63
N VAL A 413 -27.13 -27.53 -12.88
CA VAL A 413 -25.84 -28.11 -13.29
C VAL A 413 -24.68 -27.55 -12.49
N THR A 414 -24.65 -26.22 -12.26
CA THR A 414 -23.60 -25.58 -11.48
C THR A 414 -23.64 -26.00 -10.02
N ALA A 415 -24.83 -26.11 -9.41
CA ALA A 415 -24.99 -26.58 -8.03
C ALA A 415 -24.46 -28.01 -7.82
N GLU A 416 -24.73 -28.90 -8.78
CA GLU A 416 -24.23 -30.29 -8.73
C GLU A 416 -22.73 -30.37 -9.00
N ALA A 417 -22.23 -29.64 -10.02
CA ALA A 417 -20.81 -29.67 -10.39
C ALA A 417 -19.89 -29.03 -9.32
N CYS A 418 -20.39 -28.03 -8.60
CA CYS A 418 -19.63 -27.27 -7.62
C CYS A 418 -20.03 -27.60 -6.17
N ALA A 419 -20.65 -28.74 -5.89
CA ALA A 419 -21.15 -29.07 -4.55
C ALA A 419 -20.07 -29.02 -3.45
N GLU A 420 -18.85 -29.50 -3.71
CA GLU A 420 -17.72 -29.45 -2.78
C GLU A 420 -17.27 -28.01 -2.51
N VAL A 421 -17.23 -27.17 -3.54
CA VAL A 421 -16.89 -25.76 -3.42
C VAL A 421 -17.95 -25.02 -2.60
N LEU A 422 -19.23 -25.27 -2.87
CA LEU A 422 -20.33 -24.69 -2.11
C LEU A 422 -20.26 -25.09 -0.62
N GLN A 423 -19.94 -26.34 -0.33
CA GLN A 423 -19.76 -26.82 1.04
C GLN A 423 -18.59 -26.12 1.75
N THR A 424 -17.47 -25.92 1.06
CA THR A 424 -16.31 -25.16 1.58
C THR A 424 -16.68 -23.71 1.88
N LEU A 425 -17.57 -23.11 1.07
CA LEU A 425 -18.13 -21.78 1.27
C LEU A 425 -19.22 -21.72 2.37
N GLY A 426 -19.52 -22.83 3.03
CA GLY A 426 -20.55 -22.91 4.05
C GLY A 426 -21.99 -22.91 3.51
N LEU A 427 -22.17 -23.19 2.22
CA LEU A 427 -23.46 -23.28 1.54
C LEU A 427 -23.80 -24.75 1.24
N GLU A 428 -25.01 -25.17 1.60
CA GLU A 428 -25.56 -26.47 1.18
C GLU A 428 -26.76 -26.23 0.26
N ILE A 429 -26.54 -26.44 -1.04
CA ILE A 429 -27.55 -26.27 -2.08
C ILE A 429 -27.75 -27.61 -2.76
N THR A 430 -28.97 -28.14 -2.70
CA THR A 430 -29.30 -29.47 -3.27
C THR A 430 -30.47 -29.37 -4.24
N PRO A 431 -30.50 -30.17 -5.33
CA PRO A 431 -31.68 -30.30 -6.17
C PRO A 431 -32.87 -30.85 -5.38
N PHE A 432 -33.98 -30.14 -5.41
CA PHE A 432 -35.26 -30.58 -4.87
C PHE A 432 -36.12 -31.21 -5.96
N SER A 433 -36.03 -30.68 -7.17
CA SER A 433 -36.65 -31.22 -8.38
C SER A 433 -35.84 -30.79 -9.62
N ALA A 434 -36.22 -31.25 -10.81
CA ALA A 434 -35.55 -30.91 -12.08
C ALA A 434 -35.46 -29.40 -12.37
N ARG A 435 -36.25 -28.55 -11.69
CA ARG A 435 -36.31 -27.08 -11.84
C ARG A 435 -36.38 -26.35 -10.52
N THR A 436 -36.00 -26.99 -9.41
CA THR A 436 -36.07 -26.36 -8.08
C THR A 436 -34.83 -26.77 -7.31
N LEU A 437 -34.14 -25.78 -6.75
CA LEU A 437 -33.05 -25.96 -5.79
C LEU A 437 -33.55 -25.65 -4.37
N ALA A 438 -32.96 -26.32 -3.40
CA ALA A 438 -33.19 -26.10 -1.97
C ALA A 438 -31.88 -25.68 -1.29
N VAL A 439 -31.85 -24.54 -0.63
CA VAL A 439 -30.79 -24.10 0.26
C VAL A 439 -31.07 -24.70 1.64
N ARG A 440 -30.19 -25.56 2.12
CA ARG A 440 -30.30 -26.24 3.42
C ARG A 440 -29.45 -25.61 4.49
N ALA A 441 -28.29 -25.04 4.12
CA ALA A 441 -27.42 -24.35 5.04
C ALA A 441 -26.80 -23.11 4.38
N VAL A 442 -26.50 -22.11 5.18
CA VAL A 442 -25.85 -20.85 4.79
C VAL A 442 -24.68 -20.55 5.73
N PRO A 443 -23.70 -19.74 5.33
CA PRO A 443 -22.65 -19.28 6.24
C PRO A 443 -23.24 -18.68 7.53
N SER A 444 -22.70 -19.05 8.69
CA SER A 444 -23.22 -18.56 9.98
C SER A 444 -23.20 -17.04 10.10
N SER A 445 -22.18 -16.38 9.50
CA SER A 445 -22.08 -14.91 9.43
C SER A 445 -23.15 -14.26 8.55
N LEU A 446 -23.80 -15.01 7.64
CA LEU A 446 -24.80 -14.55 6.68
C LEU A 446 -26.20 -15.11 6.95
N ALA A 447 -26.37 -15.87 8.03
CA ALA A 447 -27.62 -16.57 8.36
C ALA A 447 -28.86 -15.67 8.52
N GLN A 448 -28.64 -14.38 8.69
CA GLN A 448 -29.68 -13.36 8.80
C GLN A 448 -30.09 -12.73 7.44
N GLY A 449 -29.39 -13.06 6.34
CA GLY A 449 -29.64 -12.58 4.98
C GLY A 449 -30.71 -13.38 4.24
N ASP A 450 -30.95 -13.00 2.97
CA ASP A 450 -31.79 -13.78 2.05
C ASP A 450 -30.97 -14.95 1.47
N ALA A 451 -31.31 -16.17 1.94
CA ALA A 451 -30.62 -17.39 1.53
C ALA A 451 -30.77 -17.71 0.03
N VAL A 452 -31.90 -17.33 -0.57
CA VAL A 452 -32.16 -17.59 -2.01
C VAL A 452 -31.34 -16.63 -2.86
N GLU A 453 -31.32 -15.35 -2.51
CA GLU A 453 -30.57 -14.34 -3.25
C GLU A 453 -29.06 -14.60 -3.15
N LEU A 454 -28.56 -14.95 -1.95
CA LEU A 454 -27.18 -15.39 -1.74
C LEU A 454 -26.82 -16.59 -2.62
N ALA A 455 -27.66 -17.65 -2.61
CA ALA A 455 -27.43 -18.85 -3.39
C ALA A 455 -27.38 -18.56 -4.90
N ARG A 456 -28.28 -17.74 -5.43
CA ARG A 456 -28.30 -17.35 -6.85
C ARG A 456 -27.06 -16.58 -7.24
N SER A 457 -26.65 -15.62 -6.42
CA SER A 457 -25.45 -14.81 -6.69
C SER A 457 -24.18 -15.65 -6.72
N VAL A 458 -24.02 -16.56 -5.75
CA VAL A 458 -22.88 -17.49 -5.70
C VAL A 458 -22.88 -18.46 -6.89
N LEU A 459 -24.05 -19.02 -7.25
CA LEU A 459 -24.16 -19.90 -8.42
C LEU A 459 -23.87 -19.17 -9.74
N ALA A 460 -24.31 -17.91 -9.87
CA ALA A 460 -24.00 -17.09 -11.04
C ALA A 460 -22.49 -16.84 -11.17
N GLU A 461 -21.82 -16.54 -10.06
CA GLU A 461 -20.36 -16.34 -10.05
C GLU A 461 -19.60 -17.62 -10.37
N LEU A 462 -20.01 -18.76 -9.77
CA LEU A 462 -19.40 -20.07 -10.05
C LEU A 462 -19.60 -20.51 -11.52
N ALA A 463 -20.70 -20.11 -12.14
CA ALA A 463 -20.95 -20.42 -13.56
C ALA A 463 -20.02 -19.65 -14.53
N LEU A 464 -19.41 -18.56 -14.10
CA LEU A 464 -18.43 -17.79 -14.88
C LEU A 464 -17.01 -18.39 -14.83
N HIS A 465 -16.74 -19.26 -13.86
CA HIS A 465 -15.43 -19.87 -13.65
C HIS A 465 -15.48 -21.38 -13.90
N ASP A 466 -14.55 -21.90 -14.71
CA ASP A 466 -14.38 -23.34 -14.85
C ASP A 466 -13.97 -23.97 -13.51
N ALA A 467 -14.65 -25.04 -13.09
CA ALA A 467 -14.46 -25.72 -11.80
C ALA A 467 -13.00 -26.17 -11.52
N SER A 468 -12.16 -26.27 -12.54
CA SER A 468 -10.73 -26.65 -12.44
C SER A 468 -9.76 -25.51 -12.20
N THR A 469 -10.20 -24.24 -12.27
CA THR A 469 -9.35 -23.04 -12.19
C THR A 469 -9.80 -22.03 -11.13
N VAL A 470 -10.35 -22.49 -9.99
CA VAL A 470 -10.63 -21.61 -8.84
C VAL A 470 -9.31 -21.13 -8.25
N VAL A 471 -8.64 -20.26 -9.01
CA VAL A 471 -7.48 -19.50 -8.62
C VAL A 471 -7.93 -18.51 -7.53
N GLN A 472 -7.00 -18.11 -6.67
CA GLN A 472 -7.19 -17.16 -5.57
C GLN A 472 -8.09 -15.95 -5.90
N ARG A 473 -8.10 -15.51 -7.15
CA ARG A 473 -8.92 -14.39 -7.62
C ARG A 473 -10.42 -14.69 -7.62
N ALA A 474 -10.82 -15.84 -8.17
CA ALA A 474 -12.22 -16.28 -8.16
C ALA A 474 -12.75 -16.47 -6.73
N ARG A 475 -11.88 -16.94 -5.82
CA ARG A 475 -12.16 -17.04 -4.40
C ARG A 475 -12.48 -15.67 -3.78
N ASN A 476 -11.66 -14.65 -4.05
CA ASN A 476 -11.87 -13.31 -3.52
C ASN A 476 -13.15 -12.65 -4.10
N GLU A 477 -13.45 -12.87 -5.37
CA GLU A 477 -14.68 -12.41 -6.02
C GLU A 477 -15.91 -13.06 -5.37
N LEU A 478 -15.88 -14.37 -5.11
CA LEU A 478 -16.95 -15.10 -4.39
C LEU A 478 -17.14 -14.57 -2.96
N LEU A 479 -16.06 -14.39 -2.20
CA LEU A 479 -16.14 -13.86 -0.84
C LEU A 479 -16.68 -12.43 -0.84
N GLY A 480 -16.31 -11.61 -1.83
CA GLY A 480 -16.85 -10.25 -2.02
C GLY A 480 -18.35 -10.26 -2.27
N THR A 481 -18.82 -11.13 -3.17
CA THR A 481 -20.26 -11.31 -3.45
C THR A 481 -21.01 -11.74 -2.18
N MET A 482 -20.47 -12.70 -1.43
CA MET A 482 -21.07 -13.16 -0.17
C MET A 482 -21.11 -12.06 0.89
N ALA A 483 -20.05 -11.27 1.03
CA ALA A 483 -19.97 -10.17 1.99
C ALA A 483 -21.00 -9.07 1.69
N CYS A 484 -21.24 -8.76 0.41
CA CYS A 484 -22.27 -7.82 -0.02
C CYS A 484 -23.67 -8.25 0.43
N HIS A 485 -24.00 -9.55 0.38
CA HIS A 485 -25.27 -10.06 0.91
C HIS A 485 -25.37 -9.94 2.44
N GLY A 486 -24.26 -10.03 3.17
CA GLY A 486 -24.22 -9.77 4.61
C GLY A 486 -24.47 -8.31 4.97
N ALA A 487 -24.09 -7.40 4.07
CA ALA A 487 -24.19 -5.95 4.29
C ALA A 487 -25.57 -5.35 3.98
N VAL A 488 -26.49 -6.06 3.32
CA VAL A 488 -27.82 -5.56 2.92
C VAL A 488 -28.62 -4.98 4.11
N ARG A 489 -28.37 -5.44 5.33
CA ARG A 489 -29.01 -4.90 6.55
C ARG A 489 -28.37 -3.63 7.10
N ALA A 490 -27.28 -3.14 6.52
CA ALA A 490 -26.58 -1.95 7.00
C ALA A 490 -27.42 -0.66 6.90
N ASN A 491 -28.45 -0.59 6.03
CA ASN A 491 -29.34 0.58 5.88
C ASN A 491 -30.38 0.77 7.00
N ARG A 492 -30.23 0.09 8.16
CA ARG A 492 -31.12 0.29 9.30
C ARG A 492 -30.64 1.45 10.19
N LYS A 493 -31.54 2.01 10.99
CA LYS A 493 -31.16 2.92 12.06
C LYS A 493 -30.46 2.13 13.16
N LEU A 494 -29.21 2.50 13.46
CA LEU A 494 -28.40 1.93 14.53
C LEU A 494 -28.58 2.74 15.83
N THR A 495 -28.51 2.07 16.96
CA THR A 495 -28.35 2.73 18.26
C THR A 495 -26.91 3.24 18.42
N LEU A 496 -26.66 4.13 19.37
CA LEU A 496 -25.30 4.61 19.69
C LEU A 496 -24.36 3.45 20.08
N GLU A 497 -24.89 2.45 20.79
CA GLU A 497 -24.12 1.27 21.18
C GLU A 497 -23.72 0.43 19.96
N GLU A 498 -24.65 0.20 19.02
CA GLU A 498 -24.38 -0.52 17.78
C GLU A 498 -23.40 0.23 16.88
N MET A 499 -23.50 1.57 16.78
CA MET A 499 -22.54 2.39 16.06
C MET A 499 -21.14 2.31 16.67
N ASN A 500 -21.02 2.41 18.00
CA ASN A 500 -19.74 2.24 18.67
C ASN A 500 -19.19 0.82 18.51
N ALA A 501 -20.03 -0.21 18.55
CA ALA A 501 -19.61 -1.58 18.29
C ALA A 501 -19.04 -1.75 16.87
N LEU A 502 -19.66 -1.11 15.86
CA LEU A 502 -19.15 -1.09 14.49
C LEU A 502 -17.77 -0.43 14.42
N LEU A 503 -17.59 0.73 15.06
CA LEU A 503 -16.30 1.43 15.11
C LEU A 503 -15.21 0.55 15.75
N ARG A 504 -15.49 -0.13 16.85
CA ARG A 504 -14.56 -1.07 17.52
C ARG A 504 -14.22 -2.26 16.64
N GLN A 505 -15.19 -2.81 15.91
CA GLN A 505 -14.93 -3.89 14.95
C GLN A 505 -14.04 -3.43 13.81
N MET A 506 -14.26 -2.22 13.27
CA MET A 506 -13.40 -1.64 12.25
C MET A 506 -11.94 -1.50 12.73
N GLU A 507 -11.73 -1.03 13.96
CA GLU A 507 -10.40 -0.86 14.55
C GLU A 507 -9.63 -2.18 14.71
N GLN A 508 -10.35 -3.30 14.84
CA GLN A 508 -9.79 -4.64 15.00
C GLN A 508 -9.69 -5.41 13.67
N THR A 509 -10.38 -4.94 12.63
CA THR A 509 -10.44 -5.63 11.33
C THR A 509 -9.33 -5.12 10.42
N GLU A 510 -8.56 -6.03 9.85
CA GLU A 510 -7.56 -5.71 8.84
C GLU A 510 -8.20 -4.98 7.65
N ARG A 511 -7.50 -3.98 7.12
CA ARG A 511 -7.93 -3.20 5.93
C ARG A 511 -9.32 -2.58 6.05
N SER A 512 -9.81 -2.37 7.27
CA SER A 512 -11.14 -1.80 7.51
C SER A 512 -11.32 -0.37 6.98
N ASP A 513 -10.23 0.29 6.63
CA ASP A 513 -10.21 1.62 6.03
C ASP A 513 -10.65 1.63 4.55
N GLN A 514 -10.87 0.46 3.94
CA GLN A 514 -11.27 0.31 2.55
C GLN A 514 -12.31 -0.80 2.37
N CYS A 515 -13.29 -0.56 1.50
CA CYS A 515 -14.24 -1.61 1.12
C CYS A 515 -13.61 -2.58 0.12
N ASN A 516 -14.33 -3.67 -0.21
CA ASN A 516 -13.88 -4.69 -1.17
C ASN A 516 -13.62 -4.12 -2.58
N HIS A 517 -14.16 -2.95 -2.89
CA HIS A 517 -14.01 -2.24 -4.16
C HIS A 517 -12.91 -1.15 -4.13
N GLY A 518 -12.12 -1.08 -3.05
CA GLY A 518 -11.02 -0.12 -2.89
C GLY A 518 -11.46 1.32 -2.59
N ARG A 519 -12.73 1.54 -2.21
CA ARG A 519 -13.20 2.85 -1.75
C ARG A 519 -12.95 3.01 -0.26
N PRO A 520 -12.62 4.20 0.23
CA PRO A 520 -12.46 4.42 1.65
C PRO A 520 -13.77 4.15 2.39
N THR A 521 -13.70 3.44 3.51
CA THR A 521 -14.85 3.18 4.38
C THR A 521 -15.07 4.29 5.38
N TRP A 522 -14.07 5.13 5.64
CA TRP A 522 -14.16 6.29 6.51
C TRP A 522 -13.26 7.44 6.07
N ARG A 523 -13.57 8.65 6.54
CA ARG A 523 -12.80 9.87 6.34
C ARG A 523 -12.71 10.66 7.63
N GLN A 524 -11.57 11.32 7.85
CA GLN A 524 -11.32 12.24 8.95
C GLN A 524 -11.39 13.68 8.44
N LEU A 525 -12.12 14.53 9.15
CA LEU A 525 -12.05 15.99 9.01
C LEU A 525 -11.46 16.56 10.30
N THR A 526 -10.29 17.12 10.22
CA THR A 526 -9.63 17.76 11.37
C THR A 526 -10.39 19.02 11.80
N VAL A 527 -10.24 19.41 13.06
CA VAL A 527 -10.81 20.68 13.57
C VAL A 527 -10.36 21.86 12.73
N ARG A 528 -9.09 21.85 12.27
CA ARG A 528 -8.55 22.90 11.41
C ARG A 528 -9.23 22.97 10.04
N GLU A 529 -9.53 21.82 9.45
CA GLU A 529 -10.28 21.75 8.18
C GLU A 529 -11.72 22.24 8.39
N LEU A 530 -12.36 21.84 9.48
CA LEU A 530 -13.68 22.33 9.85
C LEU A 530 -13.66 23.86 10.05
N ASP A 531 -12.68 24.40 10.78
CA ASP A 531 -12.53 25.84 10.96
C ASP A 531 -12.34 26.58 9.63
N SER A 532 -11.61 25.98 8.69
CA SER A 532 -11.40 26.56 7.36
C SER A 532 -12.70 26.69 6.56
N LEU A 533 -13.63 25.73 6.71
CA LEU A 533 -14.95 25.79 6.08
C LEU A 533 -15.78 26.98 6.56
N PHE A 534 -15.59 27.41 7.81
CA PHE A 534 -16.27 28.55 8.40
C PHE A 534 -15.42 29.84 8.40
N LEU A 535 -14.30 29.84 7.66
CA LEU A 535 -13.37 30.98 7.59
C LEU A 535 -12.86 31.44 8.97
N ARG A 536 -12.81 30.52 9.96
CA ARG A 536 -12.23 30.79 11.27
C ARG A 536 -10.71 30.64 11.18
N GLY A 537 -9.96 31.61 11.69
CA GLY A 537 -8.48 31.58 11.70
C GLY A 537 -7.80 32.36 10.57
N ARG A 538 -8.49 33.30 9.95
CA ARG A 538 -7.88 34.35 9.08
C ARG A 538 -7.63 35.61 9.86
#